data_3bfe50a7ad08667c9c435d0a7c978aec
#
_entry.id   3bfe50a7ad08667c9c435d0a7c978aec
#
_cell.length_a   1.000
_cell.length_b   1.000
_cell.length_c   1.000
_cell.angle_alpha   90.00
_cell.angle_beta   90.00
_cell.angle_gamma   90.00
#
_symmetry.space_group_name_H-M   'P 1'
#
loop_
_entity.id
_entity.type
_entity.pdbx_description
1 polymer ?
#
loop_
_entity_poly.entity_id
_entity_poly.type
_entity_poly.pdbx_seq_one_letter_code
_entity_poly.pdbx_strand_id
1 'polypeptide(L)'
;MNFFSVRTYRFLRALVLGIFRIIHPKVVVSGRENIPEGACILSSNHSAFSDPIWLVGYANLPTMPRVMAKQELTKVPVISWFCKKLGCIFVNRDGNDLVAIKTAMKTLREGEKLVVFPEGTRVRDGKPSEPHIGAVLLAARTRCPIVPAYVTMHKKLFRAIHVVIGRPYYPKASAKPSPEELEAGTTQLMKTIYGLGEGLQ
;
A
#
# COMPACT_ATOMS: atom_id res chain seq x y z
N MET A 1 -8.53 4.79 20.09
CA MET A 1 -9.15 5.45 18.90
C MET A 1 -10.23 4.52 18.37
N ASN A 2 -11.48 5.00 18.20
CA ASN A 2 -12.54 4.16 17.64
C ASN A 2 -12.43 4.15 16.11
N PHE A 3 -11.98 3.04 15.54
CA PHE A 3 -11.97 2.80 14.10
C PHE A 3 -13.38 2.51 13.58
N PHE A 4 -13.57 2.57 12.27
CA PHE A 4 -14.80 2.08 11.67
C PHE A 4 -14.99 0.58 11.95
N SER A 5 -16.23 0.18 12.20
CA SER A 5 -16.57 -1.23 12.27
C SER A 5 -16.34 -1.90 10.91
N VAL A 6 -16.17 -3.22 10.89
CA VAL A 6 -16.02 -3.99 9.63
C VAL A 6 -17.24 -3.79 8.72
N ARG A 7 -18.46 -3.67 9.30
CA ARG A 7 -19.68 -3.40 8.54
C ARG A 7 -19.64 -2.01 7.89
N THR A 8 -19.26 -0.98 8.65
CA THR A 8 -19.10 0.39 8.14
C THR A 8 -18.04 0.46 7.05
N TYR A 9 -16.91 -0.22 7.25
CA TYR A 9 -15.86 -0.30 6.23
C TYR A 9 -16.36 -0.93 4.93
N ARG A 10 -17.04 -2.08 5.01
CA ARG A 10 -17.60 -2.77 3.84
C ARG A 10 -18.60 -1.92 3.08
N PHE A 11 -19.47 -1.22 3.80
CA PHE A 11 -20.44 -0.28 3.21
C PHE A 11 -19.74 0.88 2.51
N LEU A 12 -18.83 1.59 3.20
CA LEU A 12 -18.07 2.70 2.64
C LEU A 12 -17.23 2.27 1.42
N ARG A 13 -16.60 1.10 1.51
CA ARG A 13 -15.87 0.51 0.38
C ARG A 13 -16.79 0.32 -0.83
N ALA A 14 -17.94 -0.30 -0.66
CA ALA A 14 -18.89 -0.54 -1.74
C ALA A 14 -19.37 0.78 -2.36
N LEU A 15 -19.71 1.78 -1.54
CA LEU A 15 -20.13 3.10 -1.98
C LEU A 15 -19.03 3.79 -2.80
N VAL A 16 -17.81 3.85 -2.26
CA VAL A 16 -16.67 4.50 -2.93
C VAL A 16 -16.36 3.80 -4.26
N LEU A 17 -16.28 2.47 -4.25
CA LEU A 17 -16.02 1.71 -5.48
C LEU A 17 -17.16 1.87 -6.51
N GLY A 18 -18.41 2.01 -6.06
CA GLY A 18 -19.56 2.31 -6.94
C GLY A 18 -19.36 3.64 -7.67
N ILE A 19 -19.00 4.70 -6.93
CA ILE A 19 -18.71 6.02 -7.52
C ILE A 19 -17.52 5.94 -8.50
N PHE A 20 -16.43 5.28 -8.11
CA PHE A 20 -15.25 5.14 -8.97
C PHE A 20 -15.54 4.32 -10.24
N ARG A 21 -16.48 3.39 -10.17
CA ARG A 21 -16.92 2.60 -11.33
C ARG A 21 -17.68 3.41 -12.38
N ILE A 22 -18.30 4.53 -12.00
CA ILE A 22 -18.91 5.45 -12.97
C ILE A 22 -17.82 6.09 -13.84
N ILE A 23 -16.70 6.47 -13.23
CA ILE A 23 -15.58 7.14 -13.92
C ILE A 23 -14.71 6.12 -14.67
N HIS A 24 -14.52 4.93 -14.11
CA HIS A 24 -13.74 3.84 -14.65
C HIS A 24 -14.57 2.55 -14.66
N PRO A 25 -15.45 2.36 -15.68
CA PRO A 25 -16.39 1.24 -15.69
C PRO A 25 -15.69 -0.13 -15.78
N LYS A 26 -14.50 -0.18 -16.38
CA LYS A 26 -13.73 -1.40 -16.53
C LYS A 26 -12.58 -1.42 -15.53
N VAL A 27 -12.64 -2.37 -14.59
CA VAL A 27 -11.54 -2.65 -13.66
C VAL A 27 -11.16 -4.11 -13.79
N VAL A 28 -9.89 -4.35 -14.10
CA VAL A 28 -9.33 -5.70 -14.27
C VAL A 28 -8.45 -5.98 -13.06
N VAL A 29 -8.75 -7.05 -12.33
CA VAL A 29 -8.00 -7.44 -11.13
C VAL A 29 -7.48 -8.86 -11.31
N SER A 30 -6.19 -9.06 -11.06
CA SER A 30 -5.55 -10.37 -11.09
C SER A 30 -4.68 -10.60 -9.85
N GLY A 31 -4.50 -11.85 -9.47
CA GLY A 31 -3.61 -12.26 -8.39
C GLY A 31 -4.15 -12.05 -6.98
N ARG A 32 -5.46 -11.88 -6.77
CA ARG A 32 -6.05 -11.75 -5.42
C ARG A 32 -5.72 -12.94 -4.52
N GLU A 33 -5.65 -14.11 -5.11
CA GLU A 33 -5.28 -15.38 -4.49
C GLU A 33 -3.87 -15.38 -3.90
N ASN A 34 -3.04 -14.45 -4.33
CA ASN A 34 -1.68 -14.28 -3.82
C ASN A 34 -1.61 -13.61 -2.44
N ILE A 35 -2.72 -13.01 -1.98
CA ILE A 35 -2.74 -12.35 -0.67
C ILE A 35 -2.89 -13.41 0.42
N PRO A 36 -1.91 -13.57 1.33
CA PRO A 36 -2.00 -14.55 2.40
C PRO A 36 -3.10 -14.18 3.40
N GLU A 37 -3.64 -15.18 4.09
CA GLU A 37 -4.65 -14.96 5.14
C GLU A 37 -4.12 -14.13 6.31
N GLY A 38 -2.87 -14.40 6.73
CA GLY A 38 -2.20 -13.71 7.83
C GLY A 38 -1.64 -12.34 7.49
N ALA A 39 -0.72 -11.88 8.32
CA ALA A 39 -0.02 -10.61 8.13
C ALA A 39 0.77 -10.60 6.82
N CYS A 40 0.71 -9.48 6.12
CA CYS A 40 1.56 -9.20 4.97
C CYS A 40 1.69 -7.69 4.74
N ILE A 41 2.68 -7.32 3.97
CA ILE A 41 2.88 -5.95 3.50
C ILE A 41 2.46 -5.89 2.03
N LEU A 42 1.30 -5.28 1.74
CA LEU A 42 0.91 -4.95 0.38
C LEU A 42 1.68 -3.71 -0.06
N SER A 43 2.54 -3.86 -1.05
CA SER A 43 3.40 -2.78 -1.52
C SER A 43 3.15 -2.47 -2.99
N SER A 44 2.86 -1.22 -3.32
CA SER A 44 2.45 -0.82 -4.68
C SER A 44 3.12 0.47 -5.13
N ASN A 45 3.15 0.69 -6.44
CA ASN A 45 3.45 1.99 -7.03
C ASN A 45 2.41 3.04 -6.61
N HIS A 46 2.80 4.32 -6.66
CA HIS A 46 1.94 5.43 -6.25
C HIS A 46 2.00 6.58 -7.25
N SER A 47 0.95 6.73 -8.04
CA SER A 47 0.82 7.77 -9.08
C SER A 47 -0.30 8.77 -8.80
N ALA A 48 -1.32 8.36 -8.05
CA ALA A 48 -2.49 9.18 -7.78
C ALA A 48 -3.01 9.00 -6.35
N PHE A 49 -3.75 9.98 -5.83
CA PHE A 49 -4.44 9.87 -4.53
C PHE A 49 -5.41 8.69 -4.45
N SER A 50 -5.90 8.25 -5.60
CA SER A 50 -6.85 7.13 -5.69
C SER A 50 -6.19 5.75 -5.60
N ASP A 51 -4.85 5.63 -5.67
CA ASP A 51 -4.18 4.32 -5.66
C ASP A 51 -4.52 3.47 -4.43
N PRO A 52 -4.53 4.01 -3.20
CA PRO A 52 -4.96 3.23 -2.04
C PRO A 52 -6.40 2.72 -2.17
N ILE A 53 -7.28 3.51 -2.81
CA ILE A 53 -8.69 3.13 -3.03
C ILE A 53 -8.77 1.96 -4.01
N TRP A 54 -8.01 2.02 -5.10
CA TRP A 54 -7.95 0.93 -6.08
C TRP A 54 -7.35 -0.33 -5.47
N LEU A 55 -6.20 -0.22 -4.83
CA LEU A 55 -5.52 -1.36 -4.23
C LEU A 55 -6.37 -2.01 -3.12
N VAL A 56 -6.71 -1.25 -2.07
CA VAL A 56 -7.46 -1.76 -0.91
C VAL A 56 -8.88 -2.15 -1.29
N GLY A 57 -9.51 -1.34 -2.12
CA GLY A 57 -10.88 -1.58 -2.59
C GLY A 57 -11.02 -2.87 -3.36
N TYR A 58 -10.09 -3.18 -4.24
CA TYR A 58 -10.16 -4.36 -5.11
C TYR A 58 -9.35 -5.56 -4.63
N ALA A 59 -8.47 -5.42 -3.63
CA ALA A 59 -7.82 -6.55 -2.97
C ALA A 59 -8.81 -7.50 -2.25
N ASN A 60 -10.03 -7.02 -1.99
CA ASN A 60 -11.13 -7.78 -1.35
C ASN A 60 -10.75 -8.37 0.02
N LEU A 61 -10.06 -7.60 0.83
CA LEU A 61 -9.62 -8.02 2.15
C LEU A 61 -10.80 -8.19 3.12
N PRO A 62 -10.78 -9.22 3.98
CA PRO A 62 -11.85 -9.47 4.96
C PRO A 62 -11.95 -8.35 6.00
N THR A 63 -10.82 -7.76 6.35
CA THR A 63 -10.68 -6.64 7.28
C THR A 63 -9.98 -5.47 6.59
N MET A 64 -10.13 -4.29 7.17
CA MET A 64 -9.46 -3.10 6.65
C MET A 64 -7.95 -3.17 6.96
N PRO A 65 -7.08 -3.06 5.94
CA PRO A 65 -5.65 -2.99 6.19
C PRO A 65 -5.26 -1.63 6.77
N ARG A 66 -4.15 -1.58 7.49
CA ARG A 66 -3.55 -0.30 7.88
C ARG A 66 -2.79 0.27 6.68
N VAL A 67 -2.92 1.56 6.46
CA VAL A 67 -2.23 2.26 5.37
C VAL A 67 -1.23 3.23 5.96
N MET A 68 0.03 3.16 5.54
CA MET A 68 1.02 4.19 5.89
C MET A 68 0.75 5.45 5.09
N ALA A 69 0.55 6.56 5.77
CA ALA A 69 0.15 7.83 5.19
C ALA A 69 1.08 8.96 5.63
N LYS A 70 1.25 9.96 4.78
CA LYS A 70 2.11 11.11 5.07
C LYS A 70 1.53 11.96 6.22
N GLN A 71 2.38 12.37 7.19
CA GLN A 71 1.99 13.15 8.36
C GLN A 71 1.23 14.44 7.99
N GLU A 72 1.58 15.09 6.88
CA GLU A 72 0.96 16.35 6.44
C GLU A 72 -0.53 16.20 6.09
N LEU A 73 -1.00 14.98 5.82
CA LEU A 73 -2.44 14.73 5.63
C LEU A 73 -3.25 15.03 6.90
N THR A 74 -2.61 15.07 8.06
CA THR A 74 -3.26 15.46 9.33
C THR A 74 -3.65 16.94 9.36
N LYS A 75 -3.04 17.78 8.52
CA LYS A 75 -3.33 19.22 8.41
C LYS A 75 -4.64 19.51 7.66
N VAL A 76 -5.19 18.53 6.93
CA VAL A 76 -6.47 18.66 6.22
C VAL A 76 -7.57 17.99 7.05
N PRO A 77 -8.47 18.74 7.71
CA PRO A 77 -9.36 18.20 8.75
C PRO A 77 -10.20 17.00 8.29
N VAL A 78 -10.84 17.08 7.13
CA VAL A 78 -11.69 16.01 6.58
C VAL A 78 -10.88 14.76 6.26
N ILE A 79 -9.75 14.92 5.59
CA ILE A 79 -8.86 13.80 5.24
C ILE A 79 -8.27 13.19 6.51
N SER A 80 -7.82 14.03 7.45
CA SER A 80 -7.29 13.60 8.73
C SER A 80 -8.29 12.74 9.51
N TRP A 81 -9.53 13.22 9.61
CA TRP A 81 -10.61 12.49 10.29
C TRP A 81 -10.84 11.12 9.63
N PHE A 82 -10.94 11.11 8.29
CA PHE A 82 -11.18 9.88 7.54
C PHE A 82 -10.03 8.89 7.69
N CYS A 83 -8.78 9.35 7.50
CA CYS A 83 -7.59 8.51 7.68
C CYS A 83 -7.47 7.95 9.10
N LYS A 84 -7.79 8.76 10.14
CA LYS A 84 -7.81 8.28 11.53
C LYS A 84 -8.86 7.19 11.73
N LYS A 85 -10.06 7.35 11.19
CA LYS A 85 -11.14 6.35 11.26
C LYS A 85 -10.81 5.08 10.48
N LEU A 86 -10.07 5.20 9.38
CA LEU A 86 -9.51 4.08 8.62
C LEU A 86 -8.29 3.44 9.29
N GLY A 87 -7.80 3.96 10.41
CA GLY A 87 -6.65 3.41 11.12
C GLY A 87 -5.33 3.61 10.40
N CYS A 88 -5.18 4.68 9.60
CA CYS A 88 -3.92 4.99 8.94
C CYS A 88 -2.82 5.26 9.97
N ILE A 89 -1.61 4.81 9.64
CA ILE A 89 -0.38 5.09 10.38
C ILE A 89 0.29 6.29 9.72
N PHE A 90 0.27 7.43 10.40
CA PHE A 90 0.91 8.64 9.88
C PHE A 90 2.41 8.57 10.11
N VAL A 91 3.17 8.94 9.07
CA VAL A 91 4.64 8.88 9.06
C VAL A 91 5.21 10.26 8.78
N ASN A 92 6.07 10.73 9.67
CA ASN A 92 6.95 11.85 9.37
C ASN A 92 8.16 11.34 8.57
N ARG A 93 8.36 11.87 7.37
CA ARG A 93 9.42 11.42 6.46
C ARG A 93 10.70 12.23 6.57
N ASP A 94 10.64 13.36 7.25
CA ASP A 94 11.80 14.26 7.44
C ASP A 94 12.76 13.76 8.53
N GLY A 95 12.50 12.56 9.08
CA GLY A 95 13.31 11.94 10.13
C GLY A 95 12.96 10.47 10.36
N ASN A 96 13.67 9.85 11.32
CA ASN A 96 13.39 8.49 11.76
C ASN A 96 12.13 8.46 12.65
N ASP A 97 10.97 8.24 12.06
CA ASP A 97 9.71 8.10 12.80
C ASP A 97 9.61 6.71 13.47
N LEU A 98 10.29 6.57 14.60
CA LEU A 98 10.29 5.33 15.37
C LEU A 98 8.90 4.93 15.87
N VAL A 99 8.00 5.90 16.09
CA VAL A 99 6.63 5.64 16.54
C VAL A 99 5.83 4.98 15.42
N ALA A 100 5.91 5.52 14.21
CA ALA A 100 5.24 4.93 13.05
C ALA A 100 5.78 3.53 12.74
N ILE A 101 7.11 3.34 12.79
CA ILE A 101 7.75 2.03 12.57
C ILE A 101 7.29 1.02 13.63
N LYS A 102 7.33 1.38 14.93
CA LYS A 102 6.88 0.50 16.02
C LYS A 102 5.39 0.15 15.86
N THR A 103 4.56 1.11 15.48
CA THR A 103 3.12 0.89 15.25
C THR A 103 2.89 -0.06 14.08
N ALA A 104 3.60 0.13 12.97
CA ALA A 104 3.54 -0.76 11.81
C ALA A 104 3.99 -2.20 12.14
N MET A 105 5.09 -2.33 12.89
CA MET A 105 5.57 -3.64 13.37
C MET A 105 4.55 -4.33 14.29
N LYS A 106 3.91 -3.57 15.20
CA LYS A 106 2.86 -4.09 16.07
C LYS A 106 1.69 -4.61 15.24
N THR A 107 1.19 -3.81 14.28
CA THR A 107 0.14 -4.19 13.33
C THR A 107 0.43 -5.54 12.65
N LEU A 108 1.64 -5.70 12.11
CA LEU A 108 2.04 -6.94 11.44
C LEU A 108 2.12 -8.13 12.41
N ARG A 109 2.62 -7.94 13.64
CA ARG A 109 2.68 -8.98 14.67
C ARG A 109 1.30 -9.42 15.16
N GLU A 110 0.31 -8.53 15.09
CA GLU A 110 -1.10 -8.82 15.41
C GLU A 110 -1.85 -9.53 14.27
N GLY A 111 -1.14 -9.87 13.18
CA GLY A 111 -1.73 -10.59 12.04
C GLY A 111 -2.45 -9.69 11.04
N GLU A 112 -2.43 -8.37 11.24
CA GLU A 112 -3.09 -7.42 10.33
C GLU A 112 -2.25 -7.16 9.07
N LYS A 113 -2.90 -6.66 8.03
CA LYS A 113 -2.25 -6.29 6.77
C LYS A 113 -1.84 -4.83 6.77
N LEU A 114 -0.68 -4.55 6.20
CA LEU A 114 -0.14 -3.21 6.07
C LEU A 114 0.00 -2.84 4.59
N VAL A 115 -0.44 -1.64 4.21
CA VAL A 115 -0.23 -1.09 2.87
C VAL A 115 0.86 -0.03 2.92
N VAL A 116 1.87 -0.20 2.07
CA VAL A 116 3.02 0.71 1.97
C VAL A 116 3.25 1.08 0.51
N PHE A 117 3.43 2.36 0.25
CA PHE A 117 3.87 2.89 -1.04
C PHE A 117 5.33 3.29 -0.92
N PRO A 118 6.29 2.46 -1.43
CA PRO A 118 7.72 2.69 -1.20
C PRO A 118 8.22 4.01 -1.79
N GLU A 119 7.60 4.49 -2.86
CA GLU A 119 7.94 5.77 -3.47
C GLU A 119 7.75 6.96 -2.53
N GLY A 120 7.00 6.78 -1.48
CA GLY A 120 6.79 7.80 -0.45
C GLY A 120 6.01 9.03 -0.93
N THR A 121 6.14 9.42 -2.17
CA THR A 121 5.40 10.49 -2.83
C THR A 121 4.77 9.95 -4.11
N ARG A 122 3.83 10.71 -4.68
CA ARG A 122 3.26 10.34 -5.97
C ARG A 122 4.26 10.64 -7.08
N VAL A 123 4.56 9.62 -7.87
CA VAL A 123 5.37 9.79 -9.08
C VAL A 123 4.56 10.58 -10.11
N ARG A 124 5.04 11.77 -10.43
CA ARG A 124 4.51 12.61 -11.50
C ARG A 124 5.56 12.67 -12.61
N ASP A 125 5.09 12.76 -13.85
CA ASP A 125 5.94 12.96 -15.03
C ASP A 125 7.00 11.90 -15.28
N GLY A 126 6.74 10.65 -14.82
CA GLY A 126 7.61 9.51 -15.10
C GLY A 126 8.96 9.53 -14.38
N LYS A 127 9.20 10.50 -13.48
CA LYS A 127 10.41 10.53 -12.65
C LYS A 127 10.17 9.78 -11.35
N PRO A 128 10.74 8.57 -11.17
CA PRO A 128 10.65 7.87 -9.90
C PRO A 128 11.36 8.69 -8.81
N SER A 129 10.69 8.84 -7.66
CA SER A 129 11.38 9.29 -6.45
C SER A 129 12.25 8.15 -5.91
N GLU A 130 13.30 8.48 -5.17
CA GLU A 130 14.06 7.47 -4.45
C GLU A 130 13.13 6.69 -3.50
N PRO A 131 13.03 5.36 -3.68
CA PRO A 131 12.09 4.59 -2.87
C PRO A 131 12.60 4.44 -1.43
N HIS A 132 11.69 4.51 -0.48
CA HIS A 132 12.00 4.34 0.93
C HIS A 132 12.15 2.86 1.32
N ILE A 133 13.15 2.57 2.12
CA ILE A 133 13.49 1.22 2.60
C ILE A 133 12.46 0.61 3.57
N GLY A 134 11.45 1.39 3.99
CA GLY A 134 10.53 1.04 5.08
C GLY A 134 9.79 -0.28 4.90
N ALA A 135 9.34 -0.62 3.69
CA ALA A 135 8.63 -1.87 3.43
C ALA A 135 9.54 -3.10 3.67
N VAL A 136 10.78 -3.05 3.16
CA VAL A 136 11.77 -4.13 3.32
C VAL A 136 12.21 -4.25 4.78
N LEU A 137 12.46 -3.12 5.45
CA LEU A 137 12.81 -3.09 6.87
C LEU A 137 11.72 -3.72 7.75
N LEU A 138 10.45 -3.37 7.53
CA LEU A 138 9.33 -3.94 8.26
C LEU A 138 9.19 -5.44 8.01
N ALA A 139 9.29 -5.88 6.74
CA ALA A 139 9.24 -7.29 6.37
C ALA A 139 10.35 -8.10 7.05
N ALA A 140 11.59 -7.62 7.01
CA ALA A 140 12.73 -8.28 7.63
C ALA A 140 12.56 -8.42 9.15
N ARG A 141 12.16 -7.32 9.84
CA ARG A 141 12.00 -7.30 11.30
C ARG A 141 10.80 -8.06 11.82
N THR A 142 9.75 -8.21 11.02
CA THR A 142 8.53 -8.91 11.43
C THR A 142 8.40 -10.31 10.84
N ARG A 143 9.29 -10.68 9.92
CA ARG A 143 9.24 -11.93 9.14
C ARG A 143 7.90 -12.09 8.42
N CYS A 144 7.33 -10.98 7.96
CA CYS A 144 6.13 -10.98 7.16
C CYS A 144 6.48 -10.93 5.67
N PRO A 145 5.72 -11.60 4.79
CA PRO A 145 5.93 -11.50 3.36
C PRO A 145 5.54 -10.12 2.83
N ILE A 146 6.22 -9.69 1.78
CA ILE A 146 5.80 -8.57 0.93
C ILE A 146 4.98 -9.14 -0.23
N VAL A 147 3.84 -8.55 -0.48
CA VAL A 147 2.98 -8.79 -1.64
C VAL A 147 3.11 -7.57 -2.55
N PRO A 148 3.90 -7.65 -3.63
CA PRO A 148 4.01 -6.55 -4.58
C PRO A 148 2.71 -6.40 -5.35
N ALA A 149 2.31 -5.19 -5.63
CA ALA A 149 1.12 -4.90 -6.41
C ALA A 149 1.38 -3.75 -7.38
N TYR A 150 0.63 -3.73 -8.46
CA TYR A 150 0.65 -2.65 -9.43
C TYR A 150 -0.75 -2.10 -9.64
N VAL A 151 -0.86 -0.78 -9.68
CA VAL A 151 -2.08 -0.07 -10.05
C VAL A 151 -1.77 0.81 -11.26
N THR A 152 -2.63 0.78 -12.29
CA THR A 152 -2.46 1.61 -13.49
C THR A 152 -2.00 3.02 -13.15
N MET A 153 -0.89 3.48 -13.76
CA MET A 153 -0.31 4.78 -13.47
C MET A 153 -1.13 5.93 -14.06
N HIS A 154 -1.37 5.89 -15.37
CA HIS A 154 -2.09 6.93 -16.09
C HIS A 154 -3.59 6.63 -16.17
N LYS A 155 -4.32 7.07 -15.12
CA LYS A 155 -5.77 6.85 -15.01
C LYS A 155 -6.56 7.83 -15.87
N LYS A 156 -6.64 7.54 -17.17
CA LYS A 156 -7.46 8.32 -18.09
C LYS A 156 -8.94 7.95 -17.89
N LEU A 157 -9.84 8.96 -17.96
CA LEU A 157 -11.28 8.75 -17.84
C LEU A 157 -11.77 7.66 -18.81
N PHE A 158 -12.67 6.82 -18.33
CA PHE A 158 -13.28 5.71 -19.07
C PHE A 158 -12.31 4.63 -19.57
N ARG A 159 -11.02 4.73 -19.27
CA ARG A 159 -10.06 3.65 -19.54
C ARG A 159 -10.05 2.61 -18.44
N ALA A 160 -9.61 1.41 -18.80
CA ALA A 160 -9.51 0.31 -17.84
C ALA A 160 -8.45 0.64 -16.75
N ILE A 161 -8.79 0.28 -15.51
CA ILE A 161 -7.85 0.27 -14.41
C ILE A 161 -7.44 -1.17 -14.15
N HIS A 162 -6.14 -1.43 -14.16
CA HIS A 162 -5.57 -2.71 -13.79
C HIS A 162 -5.05 -2.66 -12.36
N VAL A 163 -5.42 -3.65 -11.57
CA VAL A 163 -4.87 -3.90 -10.23
C VAL A 163 -4.28 -5.31 -10.26
N VAL A 164 -2.97 -5.39 -10.32
CA VAL A 164 -2.24 -6.65 -10.41
C VAL A 164 -1.57 -6.94 -9.08
N ILE A 165 -1.84 -8.09 -8.49
CA ILE A 165 -1.28 -8.51 -7.21
C ILE A 165 -0.31 -9.66 -7.48
N GLY A 166 0.97 -9.42 -7.26
CA GLY A 166 2.04 -10.37 -7.47
C GLY A 166 2.13 -11.43 -6.38
N ARG A 167 2.99 -12.42 -6.58
CA ARG A 167 3.23 -13.47 -5.60
C ARG A 167 3.93 -12.93 -4.35
N PRO A 168 3.53 -13.36 -3.15
CA PRO A 168 4.21 -12.97 -1.92
C PRO A 168 5.64 -13.53 -1.89
N TYR A 169 6.55 -12.76 -1.32
CA TYR A 169 7.94 -13.20 -1.10
C TYR A 169 8.50 -12.61 0.19
N TYR A 170 9.51 -13.26 0.72
CA TYR A 170 10.30 -12.76 1.84
C TYR A 170 11.56 -12.08 1.29
N PRO A 171 11.85 -10.81 1.65
CA PRO A 171 13.06 -10.16 1.21
C PRO A 171 14.29 -10.90 1.74
N LYS A 172 15.34 -11.01 0.92
CA LYS A 172 16.64 -11.55 1.33
C LYS A 172 17.35 -10.53 2.21
N ALA A 173 16.95 -10.46 3.46
CA ALA A 173 17.52 -9.55 4.43
C ALA A 173 17.55 -10.21 5.80
N SER A 174 18.57 -9.92 6.59
CA SER A 174 18.72 -10.41 7.95
C SER A 174 17.68 -9.79 8.89
N ALA A 175 17.50 -10.34 10.10
CA ALA A 175 16.61 -9.74 11.10
C ALA A 175 17.09 -8.33 11.58
N LYS A 176 18.38 -8.04 11.39
CA LYS A 176 18.99 -6.72 11.55
C LYS A 176 19.69 -6.35 10.25
N PRO A 177 18.93 -5.93 9.23
CA PRO A 177 19.47 -5.74 7.89
C PRO A 177 20.44 -4.55 7.86
N SER A 178 21.51 -4.71 7.06
CA SER A 178 22.43 -3.62 6.76
C SER A 178 21.74 -2.60 5.80
N PRO A 179 22.26 -1.38 5.70
CA PRO A 179 21.78 -0.42 4.72
C PRO A 179 21.78 -0.97 3.29
N GLU A 180 22.83 -1.69 2.90
CA GLU A 180 22.99 -2.29 1.57
C GLU A 180 21.93 -3.37 1.31
N GLU A 181 21.61 -4.22 2.30
CA GLU A 181 20.56 -5.23 2.21
C GLU A 181 19.18 -4.56 2.00
N LEU A 182 18.93 -3.43 2.70
CA LEU A 182 17.68 -2.68 2.58
C LEU A 182 17.54 -2.01 1.21
N GLU A 183 18.60 -1.39 0.71
CA GLU A 183 18.61 -0.75 -0.61
C GLU A 183 18.44 -1.78 -1.74
N ALA A 184 19.19 -2.88 -1.69
CA ALA A 184 19.06 -3.96 -2.66
C ALA A 184 17.66 -4.58 -2.65
N GLY A 185 17.10 -4.84 -1.48
CA GLY A 185 15.74 -5.35 -1.31
C GLY A 185 14.69 -4.38 -1.83
N THR A 186 14.88 -3.08 -1.61
CA THR A 186 13.97 -2.04 -2.08
C THR A 186 14.02 -1.89 -3.60
N THR A 187 15.21 -1.92 -4.19
CA THR A 187 15.39 -1.91 -5.64
C THR A 187 14.70 -3.11 -6.29
N GLN A 188 14.88 -4.30 -5.71
CA GLN A 188 14.22 -5.52 -6.19
C GLN A 188 12.70 -5.41 -6.08
N LEU A 189 12.18 -4.87 -4.97
CA LEU A 189 10.74 -4.64 -4.77
C LEU A 189 10.17 -3.73 -5.86
N MET A 190 10.82 -2.59 -6.11
CA MET A 190 10.37 -1.64 -7.13
C MET A 190 10.39 -2.24 -8.53
N LYS A 191 11.47 -2.97 -8.88
CA LYS A 191 11.56 -3.71 -10.14
C LYS A 191 10.39 -4.70 -10.29
N THR A 192 10.06 -5.41 -9.22
CA THR A 192 8.95 -6.37 -9.23
C THR A 192 7.60 -5.66 -9.40
N ILE A 193 7.37 -4.57 -8.66
CA ILE A 193 6.12 -3.78 -8.77
C ILE A 193 5.90 -3.28 -10.19
N TYR A 194 6.92 -2.66 -10.79
CA TYR A 194 6.78 -2.11 -12.15
C TYR A 194 6.71 -3.21 -13.22
N GLY A 195 7.41 -4.33 -13.02
CA GLY A 195 7.32 -5.50 -13.90
C GLY A 195 5.90 -6.10 -13.98
N LEU A 196 5.10 -6.00 -12.89
CA LEU A 196 3.69 -6.40 -12.91
C LEU A 196 2.82 -5.54 -13.84
N GLY A 197 3.27 -4.32 -14.16
CA GLY A 197 2.56 -3.38 -15.02
C GLY A 197 3.03 -3.36 -16.46
N GLU A 198 4.03 -4.14 -16.83
CA GLU A 198 4.53 -4.19 -18.21
C GLU A 198 3.43 -4.63 -19.18
N GLY A 199 3.26 -3.86 -20.25
CA GLY A 199 2.21 -4.10 -21.25
C GLY A 199 0.79 -3.65 -20.85
N LEU A 200 0.59 -3.04 -19.67
CA LEU A 200 -0.73 -2.62 -19.19
C LEU A 200 -0.95 -1.09 -19.24
N GLN A 201 -0.12 -0.35 -19.96
CA GLN A 201 -0.20 1.12 -20.07
C GLN A 201 -1.14 1.57 -21.19
#